data_949425786c16169100e2b9a4be3c56ac
#
_entry.id   949425786c16169100e2b9a4be3c56ac
#
_cell.length_a   1.000
_cell.length_b   1.000
_cell.length_c   1.000
_cell.angle_alpha   90.00
_cell.angle_beta   90.00
_cell.angle_gamma   90.00
#
_symmetry.space_group_name_H-M   'P 1'
#
loop_
_entity.id
_entity.type
_entity.pdbx_description
1 polymer ?
#
loop_
_entity_poly.entity_id
_entity_poly.type
_entity_poly.pdbx_seq_one_letter_code
_entity_poly.pdbx_strand_id
1 'polypeptide(L)'
;MALLVRPTRLLRSAIVLKPSTLLGLHKALSKQKYRVLFCPNRRLKPGPKGPRAELIRAVVEMKQRNPNWGCPRIAQQIALAFHIQINKDVVRRILGHHYQPGHSSGGPSWLTFLGHMKDSLWSMDLFRCESATLRTHWVLVVMDQYTRRIIGFGVHAGTVDGVALCRMFNSAIRGQSWLPKCLSSDNDPLYRFQQWQANLRILEVKEIKTIPYVPLSHPFVERLIGTVRREYLDHMLFWTTADLENKLLDFRTYFNKHRTHDSLEGRPPDTPVSPPIANFRSFRWQPHCRALYQTPVAA
;
A
#
# COMPACT_ATOMS: atom_id res chain seq x y z
N MET A 1 49.45 8.56 20.91
CA MET A 1 49.59 9.74 20.04
C MET A 1 48.24 10.35 19.67
N ALA A 2 47.32 9.66 19.05
CA ALA A 2 46.02 10.22 18.60
C ALA A 2 45.11 10.82 19.69
N LEU A 3 45.30 10.45 20.97
CA LEU A 3 44.53 10.97 22.11
C LEU A 3 44.99 12.34 22.63
N LEU A 4 46.20 12.75 22.24
CA LEU A 4 46.86 13.97 22.74
C LEU A 4 46.99 15.07 21.68
N VAL A 5 46.64 14.77 20.44
CA VAL A 5 46.84 15.69 19.32
C VAL A 5 45.49 16.19 18.81
N ARG A 6 45.37 17.51 18.55
CA ARG A 6 44.16 18.11 18.00
C ARG A 6 43.85 17.55 16.59
N PRO A 7 42.58 17.34 16.23
CA PRO A 7 42.16 16.78 14.91
C PRO A 7 42.77 17.52 13.71
N THR A 8 42.92 18.84 13.80
CA THR A 8 43.53 19.70 12.77
C THR A 8 44.98 19.40 12.49
N ARG A 9 45.76 18.97 13.51
CA ARG A 9 47.17 18.57 13.33
C ARG A 9 47.28 17.18 12.71
N LEU A 10 46.35 16.26 13.02
CA LEU A 10 46.29 14.94 12.40
C LEU A 10 45.98 15.02 10.89
N LEU A 11 45.17 15.97 10.47
CA LEU A 11 44.89 16.22 9.05
C LEU A 11 46.13 16.66 8.27
N ARG A 12 47.01 17.48 8.90
CA ARG A 12 48.26 17.97 8.26
C ARG A 12 49.35 16.90 8.20
N SER A 13 49.30 15.90 9.06
CA SER A 13 50.30 14.81 9.11
C SER A 13 49.89 13.58 8.33
N ALA A 14 48.71 13.57 7.68
CA ALA A 14 48.19 12.45 6.92
C ALA A 14 48.83 12.37 5.52
N ILE A 15 49.99 11.70 5.42
CA ILE A 15 50.69 11.50 4.16
C ILE A 15 50.27 10.18 3.50
N VAL A 16 49.99 9.12 4.29
CA VAL A 16 49.77 7.76 3.81
C VAL A 16 48.28 7.31 3.97
N LEU A 17 47.56 7.88 4.94
CA LEU A 17 46.17 7.50 5.23
C LEU A 17 45.22 8.63 4.86
N LYS A 18 44.03 8.26 4.38
CA LYS A 18 42.97 9.25 4.11
C LYS A 18 42.60 10.01 5.38
N PRO A 19 42.49 11.35 5.34
CA PRO A 19 42.16 12.19 6.51
C PRO A 19 40.90 11.73 7.24
N SER A 20 39.89 11.24 6.50
CA SER A 20 38.65 10.71 7.08
C SER A 20 38.84 9.48 7.97
N THR A 21 39.81 8.61 7.63
CA THR A 21 40.16 7.42 8.43
C THR A 21 40.79 7.83 9.76
N LEU A 22 41.73 8.81 9.73
CA LEU A 22 42.36 9.34 10.94
C LEU A 22 41.37 10.05 11.85
N LEU A 23 40.43 10.83 11.27
CA LEU A 23 39.35 11.47 12.02
C LEU A 23 38.38 10.43 12.63
N GLY A 24 38.04 9.39 11.89
CA GLY A 24 37.21 8.29 12.38
C GLY A 24 37.89 7.58 13.57
N LEU A 25 39.15 7.23 13.45
CA LEU A 25 39.96 6.63 14.53
C LEU A 25 40.04 7.55 15.75
N HIS A 26 40.36 8.83 15.57
CA HIS A 26 40.42 9.81 16.65
C HIS A 26 39.06 9.91 17.38
N LYS A 27 37.95 9.98 16.63
CA LYS A 27 36.60 10.03 17.20
C LYS A 27 36.24 8.75 17.98
N ALA A 28 36.65 7.59 17.49
CA ALA A 28 36.44 6.29 18.17
C ALA A 28 37.24 6.22 19.48
N LEU A 29 38.51 6.58 19.45
CA LEU A 29 39.38 6.59 20.62
C LEU A 29 38.95 7.63 21.67
N SER A 30 38.53 8.81 21.22
CA SER A 30 37.97 9.85 22.10
C SER A 30 36.71 9.36 22.80
N LYS A 31 35.76 8.73 22.04
CA LYS A 31 34.53 8.13 22.57
C LYS A 31 34.82 7.00 23.57
N GLN A 32 35.82 6.18 23.30
CA GLN A 32 36.25 5.12 24.21
C GLN A 32 36.85 5.70 25.50
N LYS A 33 37.70 6.72 25.40
CA LYS A 33 38.27 7.43 26.55
C LYS A 33 37.19 7.97 27.48
N TYR A 34 36.19 8.69 26.93
CA TYR A 34 35.10 9.24 27.73
C TYR A 34 34.21 8.13 28.34
N ARG A 35 34.02 7.02 27.64
CA ARG A 35 33.28 5.87 28.18
C ARG A 35 34.00 5.23 29.37
N VAL A 36 35.32 5.09 29.29
CA VAL A 36 36.14 4.52 30.39
C VAL A 36 36.18 5.48 31.58
N LEU A 37 36.37 6.77 31.35
CA LEU A 37 36.50 7.75 32.41
C LEU A 37 35.21 8.07 33.16
N PHE A 38 34.10 8.14 32.44
CA PHE A 38 32.80 8.60 32.98
C PHE A 38 31.73 7.53 33.13
N CYS A 39 31.95 6.31 32.62
CA CYS A 39 30.99 5.19 32.74
C CYS A 39 31.70 3.89 33.14
N PRO A 40 32.53 3.85 34.19
CA PRO A 40 33.32 2.65 34.50
C PRO A 40 32.50 1.42 34.93
N ASN A 41 31.28 1.61 35.44
CA ASN A 41 30.51 0.52 36.06
C ASN A 41 29.00 0.53 35.78
N ARG A 42 28.59 1.05 34.62
CA ARG A 42 27.17 0.91 34.25
C ARG A 42 26.89 -0.56 33.91
N ARG A 43 26.46 -1.34 34.88
CA ARG A 43 25.77 -2.61 34.61
C ARG A 43 24.64 -2.28 33.64
N LEU A 44 24.78 -2.71 32.39
CA LEU A 44 23.71 -2.56 31.41
C LEU A 44 22.48 -3.23 32.01
N LYS A 45 21.49 -2.44 32.43
CA LYS A 45 20.21 -3.01 32.80
C LYS A 45 19.74 -3.84 31.59
N PRO A 46 19.33 -5.09 31.76
CA PRO A 46 18.80 -5.86 30.67
C PRO A 46 17.69 -5.04 29.99
N GLY A 47 17.77 -4.91 28.69
CA GLY A 47 16.77 -4.20 27.90
C GLY A 47 15.39 -4.84 28.08
N PRO A 48 14.31 -4.16 27.66
CA PRO A 48 12.97 -4.75 27.67
C PRO A 48 13.00 -6.11 26.94
N LYS A 49 12.24 -7.07 27.47
CA LYS A 49 12.11 -8.40 26.86
C LYS A 49 11.71 -8.26 25.40
N GLY A 50 12.37 -8.98 24.52
CA GLY A 50 12.05 -9.00 23.10
C GLY A 50 10.64 -9.54 22.81
N PRO A 51 10.14 -9.39 21.58
CA PRO A 51 8.84 -9.93 21.19
C PRO A 51 8.82 -11.47 21.33
N ARG A 52 7.65 -12.02 21.57
CA ARG A 52 7.45 -13.47 21.74
C ARG A 52 7.84 -14.20 20.43
N ALA A 53 8.37 -15.42 20.54
CA ALA A 53 8.79 -16.22 19.39
C ALA A 53 7.65 -16.49 18.39
N GLU A 54 6.41 -16.61 18.87
CA GLU A 54 5.21 -16.79 18.04
C GLU A 54 4.94 -15.55 17.17
N LEU A 55 5.09 -14.35 17.73
CA LEU A 55 4.95 -13.09 16.99
C LEU A 55 6.07 -12.93 15.94
N ILE A 56 7.30 -13.29 16.28
CA ILE A 56 8.43 -13.26 15.33
C ILE A 56 8.12 -14.17 14.14
N ARG A 57 7.70 -15.41 14.38
CA ARG A 57 7.33 -16.35 13.31
C ARG A 57 6.20 -15.80 12.43
N ALA A 58 5.13 -15.30 13.02
CA ALA A 58 3.99 -14.73 12.27
C ALA A 58 4.41 -13.56 11.38
N VAL A 59 5.26 -12.64 11.88
CA VAL A 59 5.77 -11.49 11.12
C VAL A 59 6.64 -11.96 9.94
N VAL A 60 7.57 -12.89 10.18
CA VAL A 60 8.47 -13.43 9.13
C VAL A 60 7.67 -14.17 8.07
N GLU A 61 6.76 -15.06 8.47
CA GLU A 61 5.91 -15.83 7.56
C GLU A 61 4.99 -14.92 6.74
N MET A 62 4.42 -13.87 7.36
CA MET A 62 3.62 -12.88 6.66
C MET A 62 4.43 -12.15 5.59
N LYS A 63 5.69 -11.81 5.88
CA LYS A 63 6.60 -11.19 4.90
C LYS A 63 6.99 -12.14 3.77
N GLN A 64 7.25 -13.42 4.08
CA GLN A 64 7.56 -14.45 3.08
C GLN A 64 6.39 -14.69 2.13
N ARG A 65 5.16 -14.77 2.66
CA ARG A 65 3.94 -14.97 1.87
C ARG A 65 3.52 -13.75 1.08
N ASN A 66 3.92 -12.54 1.53
CA ASN A 66 3.58 -11.26 0.90
C ASN A 66 4.83 -10.38 0.74
N PRO A 67 5.73 -10.68 -0.21
CA PRO A 67 7.03 -10.01 -0.34
C PRO A 67 6.94 -8.48 -0.50
N ASN A 68 5.86 -7.99 -1.10
CA ASN A 68 5.64 -6.57 -1.38
C ASN A 68 5.07 -5.77 -0.20
N TRP A 69 4.76 -6.43 0.93
CA TRP A 69 4.23 -5.71 2.09
C TRP A 69 5.33 -5.01 2.89
N GLY A 70 5.10 -3.73 3.18
CA GLY A 70 5.96 -2.93 4.07
C GLY A 70 5.67 -3.18 5.55
N CYS A 71 6.61 -2.79 6.42
CA CYS A 71 6.47 -2.94 7.87
C CYS A 71 5.18 -2.34 8.46
N PRO A 72 4.68 -1.16 8.01
CA PRO A 72 3.42 -0.62 8.50
C PRO A 72 2.24 -1.54 8.22
N ARG A 73 2.12 -2.07 7.00
CA ARG A 73 1.02 -2.98 6.63
C ARG A 73 1.06 -4.28 7.43
N ILE A 74 2.26 -4.85 7.63
CA ILE A 74 2.42 -6.05 8.46
C ILE A 74 1.98 -5.77 9.90
N ALA A 75 2.36 -4.60 10.47
CA ALA A 75 1.93 -4.22 11.81
C ALA A 75 0.40 -4.08 11.93
N GLN A 76 -0.23 -3.45 10.94
CA GLN A 76 -1.69 -3.31 10.88
C GLN A 76 -2.39 -4.66 10.73
N GLN A 77 -1.86 -5.55 9.90
CA GLN A 77 -2.42 -6.88 9.72
C GLN A 77 -2.30 -7.75 10.97
N ILE A 78 -1.19 -7.63 11.71
CA ILE A 78 -1.01 -8.28 13.02
C ILE A 78 -2.04 -7.72 14.03
N ALA A 79 -2.21 -6.40 14.05
CA ALA A 79 -3.20 -5.77 14.93
C ALA A 79 -4.63 -6.20 14.58
N LEU A 80 -4.96 -6.30 13.28
CA LEU A 80 -6.27 -6.73 12.82
C LEU A 80 -6.57 -8.19 13.15
N ALA A 81 -5.62 -9.10 12.83
CA ALA A 81 -5.84 -10.54 12.96
C ALA A 81 -5.72 -11.06 14.39
N PHE A 82 -4.76 -10.54 15.16
CA PHE A 82 -4.41 -11.05 16.48
C PHE A 82 -4.72 -10.08 17.64
N HIS A 83 -5.23 -8.88 17.35
CA HIS A 83 -5.50 -7.80 18.31
C HIS A 83 -4.27 -7.38 19.13
N ILE A 84 -3.07 -7.57 18.57
CA ILE A 84 -1.81 -7.19 19.20
C ILE A 84 -1.28 -5.93 18.51
N GLN A 85 -1.28 -4.83 19.25
CA GLN A 85 -0.70 -3.57 18.78
C GLN A 85 0.82 -3.66 18.79
N ILE A 86 1.42 -3.58 17.62
CA ILE A 86 2.88 -3.52 17.46
C ILE A 86 3.27 -2.32 16.61
N ASN A 87 4.39 -1.70 16.97
CA ASN A 87 4.93 -0.59 16.18
C ASN A 87 5.64 -1.14 14.92
N LYS A 88 5.54 -0.40 13.81
CA LYS A 88 6.30 -0.65 12.57
C LYS A 88 7.80 -0.86 12.80
N ASP A 89 8.37 -0.19 13.83
CA ASP A 89 9.79 -0.31 14.16
C ASP A 89 10.13 -1.66 14.83
N VAL A 90 9.17 -2.25 15.53
CA VAL A 90 9.30 -3.62 16.05
C VAL A 90 9.30 -4.62 14.89
N VAL A 91 8.38 -4.46 13.93
CA VAL A 91 8.35 -5.28 12.71
C VAL A 91 9.66 -5.14 11.93
N ARG A 92 10.16 -3.91 11.77
CA ARG A 92 11.45 -3.65 11.09
C ARG A 92 12.61 -4.37 11.77
N ARG A 93 12.69 -4.34 13.12
CA ARG A 93 13.72 -5.05 13.88
C ARG A 93 13.61 -6.55 13.74
N ILE A 94 12.40 -7.10 13.82
CA ILE A 94 12.16 -8.53 13.62
C ILE A 94 12.64 -8.95 12.23
N LEU A 95 12.21 -8.25 11.17
CA LEU A 95 12.60 -8.56 9.81
C LEU A 95 14.10 -8.39 9.59
N GLY A 96 14.73 -7.35 10.18
CA GLY A 96 16.18 -7.13 10.08
C GLY A 96 17.03 -8.23 10.71
N HIS A 97 16.50 -8.94 11.73
CA HIS A 97 17.21 -10.04 12.38
C HIS A 97 16.84 -11.43 11.83
N HIS A 98 15.64 -11.62 11.33
CA HIS A 98 15.11 -12.94 11.01
C HIS A 98 14.68 -13.11 9.55
N TYR A 99 14.77 -12.05 8.73
CA TYR A 99 14.39 -12.08 7.31
C TYR A 99 15.45 -11.43 6.44
N GLN A 100 15.99 -12.16 5.50
CA GLN A 100 16.87 -11.59 4.46
C GLN A 100 16.04 -11.36 3.20
N PRO A 101 15.84 -10.10 2.77
CA PRO A 101 15.12 -9.83 1.54
C PRO A 101 15.96 -10.16 0.32
N GLY A 102 15.39 -10.86 -0.64
CA GLY A 102 15.79 -10.71 -2.03
C GLY A 102 15.45 -9.28 -2.46
N HIS A 103 16.42 -8.56 -3.03
CA HIS A 103 16.38 -7.11 -3.29
C HIS A 103 15.10 -6.60 -3.95
N SER A 104 14.45 -5.58 -3.38
CA SER A 104 13.75 -4.53 -4.12
C SER A 104 13.40 -3.32 -3.24
N SER A 105 13.48 -2.15 -3.84
CA SER A 105 13.49 -0.80 -3.30
C SER A 105 12.11 -0.23 -2.97
N GLY A 106 12.08 0.67 -2.00
CA GLY A 106 10.91 1.37 -1.51
C GLY A 106 10.74 2.80 -2.02
N GLY A 107 9.68 3.45 -1.63
CA GLY A 107 9.45 4.88 -1.76
C GLY A 107 8.14 5.34 -1.10
N PRO A 108 8.03 6.59 -0.65
CA PRO A 108 7.11 6.96 0.42
C PRO A 108 5.82 7.67 0.01
N SER A 109 5.02 7.85 1.01
CA SER A 109 3.71 8.42 1.25
C SER A 109 3.49 9.90 0.91
N TRP A 110 2.26 10.21 0.45
CA TRP A 110 1.58 11.51 0.67
C TRP A 110 0.06 11.31 0.66
N LEU A 111 -0.68 11.66 1.74
CA LEU A 111 -1.86 12.52 1.70
C LEU A 111 -2.83 12.30 2.84
N THR A 112 -2.89 13.30 3.64
CA THR A 112 -4.02 13.60 4.51
C THR A 112 -4.59 14.93 4.00
N PHE A 113 -5.60 14.92 3.15
CA PHE A 113 -6.51 16.05 2.96
C PHE A 113 -7.55 15.73 1.87
N LEU A 114 -8.78 15.59 2.25
CA LEU A 114 -10.04 15.63 1.52
C LEU A 114 -10.99 14.51 1.95
N GLY A 115 -11.16 14.37 3.26
CA GLY A 115 -12.05 13.37 3.84
C GLY A 115 -13.41 13.88 4.31
N HIS A 116 -13.90 15.02 3.86
CA HIS A 116 -15.14 15.56 4.40
C HIS A 116 -16.17 15.93 3.33
N MET A 117 -16.48 14.97 2.45
CA MET A 117 -17.79 14.97 1.82
C MET A 117 -18.45 13.63 2.18
N LYS A 118 -19.07 13.62 3.34
CA LYS A 118 -19.89 12.53 3.83
C LYS A 118 -21.07 12.38 2.88
N ASP A 119 -21.26 11.13 2.44
CA ASP A 119 -22.39 10.67 1.63
C ASP A 119 -22.39 11.09 0.14
N SER A 120 -22.03 10.11 -0.69
CA SER A 120 -22.30 9.98 -2.12
C SER A 120 -21.38 10.67 -3.13
N LEU A 121 -20.09 10.75 -2.87
CA LEU A 121 -19.13 11.09 -3.92
C LEU A 121 -18.32 9.86 -4.32
N TRP A 122 -18.55 9.34 -5.52
CA TRP A 122 -17.67 8.35 -6.11
C TRP A 122 -16.68 9.01 -7.06
N SER A 123 -15.52 8.40 -7.23
CA SER A 123 -14.55 8.77 -8.25
C SER A 123 -14.39 7.63 -9.23
N MET A 124 -14.18 7.99 -10.47
CA MET A 124 -13.84 7.03 -11.50
C MET A 124 -12.67 7.51 -12.35
N ASP A 125 -11.97 6.56 -12.94
CA ASP A 125 -10.89 6.84 -13.88
C ASP A 125 -10.65 5.64 -14.79
N LEU A 126 -10.01 5.90 -15.94
CA LEU A 126 -9.71 4.93 -16.97
C LEU A 126 -8.20 4.66 -17.03
N PHE A 127 -7.83 3.41 -17.15
CA PHE A 127 -6.46 3.06 -17.44
C PHE A 127 -6.36 1.92 -18.44
N ARG A 128 -5.22 1.84 -19.12
CA ARG A 128 -4.93 0.76 -20.09
C ARG A 128 -4.07 -0.33 -19.47
N CYS A 129 -4.31 -1.55 -19.88
CA CYS A 129 -3.42 -2.68 -19.66
C CYS A 129 -3.36 -3.56 -20.93
N GLU A 130 -2.33 -4.37 -21.01
CA GLU A 130 -2.09 -5.23 -22.16
C GLU A 130 -2.18 -6.70 -21.75
N SER A 131 -2.87 -7.50 -22.56
CA SER A 131 -2.93 -8.95 -22.38
C SER A 131 -1.60 -9.62 -22.76
N ALA A 132 -1.45 -10.90 -22.39
CA ALA A 132 -0.30 -11.71 -22.81
C ALA A 132 -0.15 -11.80 -24.34
N THR A 133 -1.23 -11.54 -25.10
CA THR A 133 -1.24 -11.45 -26.55
C THR A 133 -1.04 -10.03 -27.09
N LEU A 134 -0.58 -9.11 -26.26
CA LEU A 134 -0.33 -7.69 -26.57
C LEU A 134 -1.58 -6.93 -27.06
N ARG A 135 -2.76 -7.40 -26.73
CA ARG A 135 -4.02 -6.69 -27.01
C ARG A 135 -4.29 -5.69 -25.90
N THR A 136 -4.58 -4.46 -26.29
CA THR A 136 -4.93 -3.38 -25.36
C THR A 136 -6.34 -3.57 -24.82
N HIS A 137 -6.46 -3.45 -23.49
CA HIS A 137 -7.72 -3.42 -22.76
C HIS A 137 -7.81 -2.13 -21.97
N TRP A 138 -8.98 -1.52 -21.96
CA TRP A 138 -9.31 -0.40 -21.11
C TRP A 138 -10.05 -0.90 -19.86
N VAL A 139 -9.67 -0.38 -18.74
CA VAL A 139 -10.30 -0.68 -17.45
C VAL A 139 -10.79 0.62 -16.84
N LEU A 140 -12.11 0.71 -16.62
CA LEU A 140 -12.72 1.72 -15.79
C LEU A 140 -12.74 1.23 -14.36
N VAL A 141 -12.25 2.02 -13.43
CA VAL A 141 -12.37 1.76 -11.99
C VAL A 141 -13.30 2.79 -11.37
N VAL A 142 -14.20 2.33 -10.51
CA VAL A 142 -15.11 3.17 -9.72
C VAL A 142 -14.85 2.91 -8.25
N MET A 143 -14.65 3.96 -7.47
CA MET A 143 -14.43 3.86 -6.02
C MET A 143 -15.26 4.89 -5.26
N ASP A 144 -15.68 4.51 -4.08
CA ASP A 144 -16.24 5.42 -3.10
C ASP A 144 -15.11 6.19 -2.40
N GLN A 145 -15.15 7.51 -2.49
CA GLN A 145 -14.12 8.35 -1.90
C GLN A 145 -14.12 8.34 -0.37
N TYR A 146 -15.26 8.16 0.25
CA TYR A 146 -15.36 8.17 1.70
C TYR A 146 -14.88 6.86 2.33
N THR A 147 -15.47 5.75 1.91
CA THR A 147 -15.14 4.42 2.44
C THR A 147 -13.85 3.85 1.86
N ARG A 148 -13.30 4.42 0.79
CA ARG A 148 -12.17 3.88 0.01
C ARG A 148 -12.47 2.54 -0.65
N ARG A 149 -13.71 2.15 -0.70
CA ARG A 149 -14.18 0.89 -1.26
C ARG A 149 -14.13 0.93 -2.79
N ILE A 150 -13.61 -0.11 -3.39
CA ILE A 150 -13.77 -0.33 -4.83
C ILE A 150 -15.21 -0.76 -5.08
N ILE A 151 -15.96 0.05 -5.81
CA ILE A 151 -17.34 -0.25 -6.22
C ILE A 151 -17.32 -1.32 -7.29
N GLY A 152 -16.51 -1.14 -8.32
CA GLY A 152 -16.33 -2.13 -9.37
C GLY A 152 -15.37 -1.72 -10.46
N PHE A 153 -15.25 -2.61 -11.42
CA PHE A 153 -14.46 -2.45 -12.63
C PHE A 153 -15.32 -2.69 -13.86
N GLY A 154 -15.10 -1.92 -14.91
CA GLY A 154 -15.63 -2.18 -16.24
C GLY A 154 -14.47 -2.39 -17.20
N VAL A 155 -14.54 -3.40 -18.05
CA VAL A 155 -13.45 -3.75 -18.97
C VAL A 155 -13.96 -3.67 -20.41
N HIS A 156 -13.12 -3.14 -21.31
CA HIS A 156 -13.39 -3.09 -22.73
C HIS A 156 -12.11 -3.37 -23.52
N ALA A 157 -12.23 -4.19 -24.56
CA ALA A 157 -11.12 -4.46 -25.50
C ALA A 157 -11.24 -3.56 -26.74
N GLY A 158 -10.14 -2.92 -27.12
CA GLY A 158 -10.10 -2.03 -28.27
C GLY A 158 -10.33 -0.57 -27.94
N THR A 159 -10.88 0.21 -28.88
CA THR A 159 -11.15 1.65 -28.69
C THR A 159 -12.42 1.88 -27.89
N VAL A 160 -12.35 2.81 -26.94
CA VAL A 160 -13.49 3.21 -26.11
C VAL A 160 -14.25 4.34 -26.80
N ASP A 161 -15.52 4.13 -27.09
CA ASP A 161 -16.48 5.16 -27.51
C ASP A 161 -17.48 5.46 -26.37
N GLY A 162 -18.43 6.34 -26.63
CA GLY A 162 -19.45 6.72 -25.64
C GLY A 162 -20.32 5.54 -25.20
N VAL A 163 -20.62 4.59 -26.07
CA VAL A 163 -21.43 3.40 -25.76
C VAL A 163 -20.60 2.41 -24.94
N ALA A 164 -19.36 2.19 -25.32
CA ALA A 164 -18.44 1.33 -24.57
C ALA A 164 -18.24 1.87 -23.14
N LEU A 165 -18.03 3.18 -23.01
CA LEU A 165 -17.89 3.85 -21.71
C LEU A 165 -19.12 3.64 -20.82
N CYS A 166 -20.33 3.82 -21.36
CA CYS A 166 -21.57 3.56 -20.64
C CYS A 166 -21.68 2.10 -20.19
N ARG A 167 -21.35 1.15 -21.08
CA ARG A 167 -21.35 -0.29 -20.75
C ARG A 167 -20.36 -0.62 -19.65
N MET A 168 -19.14 -0.07 -19.72
CA MET A 168 -18.11 -0.25 -18.70
C MET A 168 -18.60 0.27 -17.34
N PHE A 169 -19.17 1.47 -17.30
CA PHE A 169 -19.68 2.07 -16.07
C PHE A 169 -20.85 1.26 -15.49
N ASN A 170 -21.83 0.93 -16.31
CA ASN A 170 -22.99 0.15 -15.88
C ASN A 170 -22.59 -1.26 -15.41
N SER A 171 -21.55 -1.86 -16.01
CA SER A 171 -20.96 -3.11 -15.52
C SER A 171 -20.28 -2.93 -14.16
N ALA A 172 -19.52 -1.85 -13.99
CA ALA A 172 -18.80 -1.58 -12.75
C ALA A 172 -19.73 -1.35 -11.55
N ILE A 173 -20.90 -0.73 -11.78
CA ILE A 173 -21.90 -0.45 -10.72
C ILE A 173 -22.93 -1.58 -10.54
N ARG A 174 -22.88 -2.64 -11.33
CA ARG A 174 -23.84 -3.74 -11.25
C ARG A 174 -23.88 -4.35 -9.86
N GLY A 175 -25.09 -4.54 -9.33
CA GLY A 175 -25.32 -5.13 -8.01
C GLY A 175 -25.12 -4.16 -6.84
N GLN A 176 -24.94 -2.86 -7.10
CA GLN A 176 -25.01 -1.86 -6.04
C GLN A 176 -26.48 -1.55 -5.72
N SER A 177 -26.82 -1.51 -4.43
CA SER A 177 -28.17 -1.20 -3.95
C SER A 177 -28.51 0.29 -4.02
N TRP A 178 -27.49 1.14 -4.14
CA TRP A 178 -27.62 2.60 -4.21
C TRP A 178 -26.56 3.19 -5.14
N LEU A 179 -26.85 4.35 -5.71
CA LEU A 179 -25.95 5.12 -6.56
C LEU A 179 -25.54 6.42 -5.88
N PRO A 180 -24.38 6.98 -6.20
CA PRO A 180 -23.92 8.23 -5.61
C PRO A 180 -24.73 9.41 -6.17
N LYS A 181 -24.86 10.49 -5.38
CA LYS A 181 -25.39 11.75 -5.91
C LYS A 181 -24.40 12.41 -6.89
N CYS A 182 -23.12 12.25 -6.64
CA CYS A 182 -22.06 12.86 -7.42
C CYS A 182 -21.01 11.84 -7.84
N LEU A 183 -20.54 11.97 -9.08
CA LEU A 183 -19.45 11.18 -9.65
C LEU A 183 -18.35 12.12 -10.12
N SER A 184 -17.16 11.98 -9.56
CA SER A 184 -15.99 12.74 -9.97
C SER A 184 -15.29 12.03 -11.12
N SER A 185 -15.12 12.74 -12.24
CA SER A 185 -14.41 12.27 -13.43
C SER A 185 -13.29 13.24 -13.81
N ASP A 186 -12.31 12.76 -14.56
CA ASP A 186 -11.27 13.59 -15.15
C ASP A 186 -11.82 14.45 -16.33
N ASN A 187 -11.00 15.35 -16.86
CA ASN A 187 -11.30 16.17 -18.04
C ASN A 187 -11.03 15.45 -19.38
N ASP A 188 -10.87 14.14 -19.38
CA ASP A 188 -10.67 13.36 -20.58
C ASP A 188 -11.83 13.62 -21.59
N PRO A 189 -11.54 13.80 -22.88
CA PRO A 189 -12.54 13.94 -23.93
C PRO A 189 -13.59 12.84 -23.97
N LEU A 190 -13.28 11.63 -23.53
CA LEU A 190 -14.20 10.50 -23.46
C LEU A 190 -15.43 10.78 -22.60
N TYR A 191 -15.29 11.61 -21.55
CA TYR A 191 -16.41 11.99 -20.67
C TYR A 191 -17.27 13.13 -21.25
N ARG A 192 -17.01 13.56 -22.48
CA ARG A 192 -17.81 14.57 -23.19
C ARG A 192 -18.83 13.96 -24.16
N PHE A 193 -18.82 12.66 -24.35
CA PHE A 193 -19.79 11.99 -25.22
C PHE A 193 -21.21 12.22 -24.76
N GLN A 194 -22.12 12.50 -25.70
CA GLN A 194 -23.54 12.73 -25.41
C GLN A 194 -24.21 11.50 -24.75
N GLN A 195 -23.83 10.30 -25.21
CA GLN A 195 -24.29 9.03 -24.63
C GLN A 195 -23.92 8.91 -23.15
N TRP A 196 -22.68 9.29 -22.79
CA TRP A 196 -22.21 9.31 -21.41
C TRP A 196 -23.06 10.26 -20.54
N GLN A 197 -23.28 11.49 -21.00
CA GLN A 197 -24.07 12.47 -20.29
C GLN A 197 -25.54 12.04 -20.16
N ALA A 198 -26.11 11.36 -21.19
CA ALA A 198 -27.45 10.81 -21.15
C ALA A 198 -27.54 9.66 -20.13
N ASN A 199 -26.55 8.76 -20.11
CA ASN A 199 -26.52 7.66 -19.16
C ASN A 199 -26.49 8.14 -17.70
N LEU A 200 -25.68 9.17 -17.38
CA LEU A 200 -25.63 9.75 -16.03
C LEU A 200 -26.97 10.41 -15.64
N ARG A 201 -27.64 11.07 -16.59
CA ARG A 201 -28.99 11.65 -16.34
C ARG A 201 -30.03 10.58 -16.02
N ILE A 202 -30.02 9.47 -16.74
CA ILE A 202 -30.93 8.33 -16.47
C ILE A 202 -30.67 7.74 -15.08
N LEU A 203 -29.41 7.71 -14.65
CA LEU A 203 -28.99 7.21 -13.34
C LEU A 203 -29.14 8.24 -12.22
N GLU A 204 -29.57 9.47 -12.53
CA GLU A 204 -29.70 10.60 -11.59
C GLU A 204 -28.39 10.95 -10.88
N VAL A 205 -27.24 10.72 -11.54
CA VAL A 205 -25.91 10.98 -11.02
C VAL A 205 -25.37 12.30 -11.61
N LYS A 206 -24.97 13.23 -10.75
CA LYS A 206 -24.35 14.49 -11.16
C LYS A 206 -22.85 14.31 -11.36
N GLU A 207 -22.36 14.58 -12.56
CA GLU A 207 -20.93 14.61 -12.84
C GLU A 207 -20.26 15.87 -12.25
N ILE A 208 -19.15 15.69 -11.55
CA ILE A 208 -18.26 16.75 -11.11
C ILE A 208 -16.91 16.53 -11.77
N LYS A 209 -16.54 17.44 -12.68
CA LYS A 209 -15.24 17.40 -13.33
C LYS A 209 -14.17 17.97 -12.43
N THR A 210 -13.01 17.34 -12.45
CA THR A 210 -11.83 17.82 -11.76
C THR A 210 -11.33 19.13 -12.36
N ILE A 211 -10.62 19.92 -11.57
CA ILE A 211 -10.01 21.16 -12.04
C ILE A 211 -8.82 20.80 -12.93
N PRO A 212 -8.77 21.31 -14.20
CA PRO A 212 -7.66 21.05 -15.09
C PRO A 212 -6.33 21.49 -14.48
N TYR A 213 -5.28 20.72 -14.71
CA TYR A 213 -3.90 21.01 -14.27
C TYR A 213 -3.68 21.09 -12.74
N VAL A 214 -4.63 20.64 -11.92
CA VAL A 214 -4.43 20.52 -10.48
C VAL A 214 -4.20 19.04 -10.14
N PRO A 215 -2.95 18.61 -9.86
CA PRO A 215 -2.62 17.19 -9.58
C PRO A 215 -3.34 16.59 -8.37
N LEU A 216 -3.95 17.46 -7.54
CA LEU A 216 -4.63 17.05 -6.31
C LEU A 216 -6.12 16.74 -6.51
N SER A 217 -6.64 16.83 -7.74
CA SER A 217 -8.07 16.71 -7.99
C SER A 217 -8.61 15.27 -8.02
N HIS A 218 -7.75 14.26 -8.35
CA HIS A 218 -8.10 12.84 -8.36
C HIS A 218 -7.11 11.90 -7.62
N PRO A 219 -6.54 12.29 -6.50
CA PRO A 219 -5.40 11.59 -5.89
C PRO A 219 -5.76 10.19 -5.40
N PHE A 220 -7.03 9.92 -5.11
CA PHE A 220 -7.45 8.62 -4.54
C PHE A 220 -7.60 7.55 -5.61
N VAL A 221 -8.26 7.88 -6.73
CA VAL A 221 -8.45 6.93 -7.83
C VAL A 221 -7.14 6.69 -8.57
N GLU A 222 -6.32 7.72 -8.79
CA GLU A 222 -4.97 7.56 -9.35
C GLU A 222 -4.09 6.65 -8.50
N ARG A 223 -4.12 6.83 -7.17
CA ARG A 223 -3.42 5.96 -6.22
C ARG A 223 -3.97 4.53 -6.26
N LEU A 224 -5.29 4.38 -6.39
CA LEU A 224 -5.92 3.08 -6.54
C LEU A 224 -5.43 2.38 -7.80
N ILE A 225 -5.42 3.06 -8.96
CA ILE A 225 -4.89 2.53 -10.22
C ILE A 225 -3.43 2.09 -10.05
N GLY A 226 -2.60 2.96 -9.44
CA GLY A 226 -1.22 2.60 -9.13
C GLY A 226 -1.09 1.38 -8.21
N THR A 227 -2.04 1.20 -7.28
CA THR A 227 -2.11 0.03 -6.40
C THR A 227 -2.53 -1.22 -7.17
N VAL A 228 -3.59 -1.15 -7.99
CA VAL A 228 -4.06 -2.26 -8.84
C VAL A 228 -2.94 -2.76 -9.76
N ARG A 229 -2.22 -1.84 -10.39
CA ARG A 229 -1.09 -2.19 -11.27
C ARG A 229 0.01 -2.88 -10.48
N ARG A 230 0.65 -2.16 -9.55
CA ARG A 230 1.84 -2.64 -8.83
C ARG A 230 1.59 -3.83 -7.93
N GLU A 231 0.42 -3.92 -7.32
CA GLU A 231 0.14 -5.02 -6.38
C GLU A 231 -0.48 -6.21 -7.09
N TYR A 232 -1.07 -6.06 -8.27
CA TYR A 232 -1.78 -7.16 -8.91
C TYR A 232 -1.44 -7.37 -10.37
N LEU A 233 -1.72 -6.41 -11.25
CA LEU A 233 -1.59 -6.63 -12.70
C LEU A 233 -0.15 -6.86 -13.15
N ASP A 234 0.83 -6.20 -12.53
CA ASP A 234 2.26 -6.39 -12.84
C ASP A 234 2.78 -7.79 -12.45
N HIS A 235 2.01 -8.53 -11.65
CA HIS A 235 2.36 -9.88 -11.20
C HIS A 235 1.55 -11.00 -11.88
N MET A 236 0.65 -10.66 -12.79
CA MET A 236 -0.26 -11.61 -13.41
C MET A 236 -0.43 -11.38 -14.91
N LEU A 237 -0.37 -12.45 -15.68
CA LEU A 237 -0.75 -12.43 -17.09
C LEU A 237 -2.24 -12.69 -17.23
N PHE A 238 -2.90 -12.05 -18.18
CA PHE A 238 -4.27 -12.35 -18.58
C PHE A 238 -4.37 -12.50 -20.10
N TRP A 239 -5.34 -13.29 -20.57
CA TRP A 239 -5.46 -13.65 -21.97
C TRP A 239 -6.67 -13.05 -22.66
N THR A 240 -7.78 -12.95 -21.95
CA THR A 240 -9.07 -12.49 -22.47
C THR A 240 -9.67 -11.41 -21.57
N THR A 241 -10.66 -10.68 -22.12
CA THR A 241 -11.45 -9.71 -21.33
C THR A 241 -12.09 -10.35 -20.10
N ALA A 242 -12.70 -11.52 -20.26
CA ALA A 242 -13.34 -12.25 -19.16
C ALA A 242 -12.33 -12.71 -18.08
N ASP A 243 -11.12 -13.12 -18.49
CA ASP A 243 -10.05 -13.47 -17.55
C ASP A 243 -9.60 -12.24 -16.75
N LEU A 244 -9.47 -11.08 -17.41
CA LEU A 244 -9.16 -9.82 -16.73
C LEU A 244 -10.26 -9.39 -15.76
N GLU A 245 -11.54 -9.48 -16.18
CA GLU A 245 -12.68 -9.16 -15.32
C GLU A 245 -12.71 -10.02 -14.05
N ASN A 246 -12.54 -11.34 -14.19
CA ASN A 246 -12.48 -12.25 -13.04
C ASN A 246 -11.31 -11.91 -12.10
N LYS A 247 -10.13 -11.63 -12.63
CA LYS A 247 -8.97 -11.20 -11.83
C LYS A 247 -9.24 -9.89 -11.08
N LEU A 248 -9.85 -8.91 -11.73
CA LEU A 248 -10.19 -7.64 -11.10
C LEU A 248 -11.28 -7.82 -10.01
N LEU A 249 -12.22 -8.76 -10.16
CA LEU A 249 -13.18 -9.14 -9.12
C LEU A 249 -12.50 -9.79 -7.91
N ASP A 250 -11.51 -10.68 -8.14
CA ASP A 250 -10.70 -11.26 -7.08
C ASP A 250 -9.94 -10.15 -6.31
N PHE A 251 -9.33 -9.22 -7.05
CA PHE A 251 -8.63 -8.08 -6.45
C PHE A 251 -9.58 -7.17 -5.67
N ARG A 252 -10.76 -6.85 -6.20
CA ARG A 252 -11.79 -6.06 -5.49
C ARG A 252 -12.16 -6.69 -4.15
N THR A 253 -12.36 -8.01 -4.16
CA THR A 253 -12.69 -8.75 -2.93
C THR A 253 -11.58 -8.68 -1.90
N TYR A 254 -10.33 -8.90 -2.32
CA TYR A 254 -9.16 -8.75 -1.47
C TYR A 254 -9.01 -7.31 -0.94
N PHE A 255 -9.09 -6.32 -1.82
CA PHE A 255 -8.92 -4.92 -1.49
C PHE A 255 -9.95 -4.46 -0.45
N ASN A 256 -11.23 -4.80 -0.66
CA ASN A 256 -12.32 -4.33 0.18
C ASN A 256 -12.38 -5.07 1.53
N LYS A 257 -12.09 -6.37 1.57
CA LYS A 257 -12.31 -7.20 2.77
C LYS A 257 -11.05 -7.50 3.56
N HIS A 258 -9.88 -7.47 2.93
CA HIS A 258 -8.66 -8.01 3.56
C HIS A 258 -7.46 -7.06 3.52
N ARG A 259 -7.45 -6.10 2.59
CA ARG A 259 -6.34 -5.17 2.47
C ARG A 259 -6.46 -4.04 3.49
N THR A 260 -5.46 -3.89 4.34
CA THR A 260 -5.37 -2.81 5.32
C THR A 260 -5.02 -1.46 4.67
N HIS A 261 -5.60 -0.37 5.17
CA HIS A 261 -5.41 0.99 4.69
C HIS A 261 -5.02 1.94 5.82
N ASP A 262 -3.95 2.69 5.66
CA ASP A 262 -3.50 3.69 6.67
C ASP A 262 -4.58 4.76 6.92
N SER A 263 -5.27 5.20 5.87
CA SER A 263 -6.34 6.20 5.97
C SER A 263 -7.60 5.71 6.68
N LEU A 264 -7.73 4.40 6.91
CA LEU A 264 -8.82 3.76 7.62
C LEU A 264 -8.32 3.11 8.94
N GLU A 265 -7.32 3.72 9.57
CA GLU A 265 -6.74 3.24 10.83
C GLU A 265 -6.27 1.77 10.78
N GLY A 266 -5.78 1.33 9.63
CA GLY A 266 -5.32 -0.04 9.43
C GLY A 266 -6.44 -1.05 9.17
N ARG A 267 -7.67 -0.60 8.89
CA ARG A 267 -8.81 -1.48 8.59
C ARG A 267 -9.03 -1.60 7.08
N PRO A 268 -9.61 -2.70 6.60
CA PRO A 268 -10.14 -2.78 5.25
C PRO A 268 -11.45 -1.96 5.11
N PRO A 269 -11.80 -1.54 3.87
CA PRO A 269 -13.04 -0.80 3.61
C PRO A 269 -14.33 -1.48 4.10
N ASP A 270 -14.44 -2.80 3.92
CA ASP A 270 -15.57 -3.63 4.35
C ASP A 270 -15.25 -4.33 5.70
N THR A 271 -14.82 -3.59 6.71
CA THR A 271 -14.53 -4.19 8.02
C THR A 271 -15.84 -4.62 8.71
N PRO A 272 -16.00 -5.88 9.12
CA PRO A 272 -17.12 -6.28 9.95
C PRO A 272 -17.05 -5.59 11.32
N VAL A 273 -18.21 -5.35 11.94
CA VAL A 273 -18.33 -4.67 13.26
C VAL A 273 -17.51 -5.37 14.33
N SER A 274 -17.38 -6.69 14.26
CA SER A 274 -16.59 -7.51 15.19
C SER A 274 -15.85 -8.59 14.38
N PRO A 275 -14.64 -8.31 13.87
CA PRO A 275 -13.87 -9.34 13.19
C PRO A 275 -13.47 -10.43 14.19
N PRO A 276 -13.49 -11.72 13.78
CA PRO A 276 -13.03 -12.80 14.63
C PRO A 276 -11.54 -12.64 14.93
N ILE A 277 -11.16 -12.82 16.21
CA ILE A 277 -9.77 -12.72 16.66
C ILE A 277 -9.07 -14.04 16.39
N ALA A 278 -8.00 -14.01 15.62
CA ALA A 278 -7.16 -15.18 15.42
C ALA A 278 -6.19 -15.39 16.61
N ASN A 279 -6.01 -16.65 17.01
CA ASN A 279 -5.02 -17.01 18.02
C ASN A 279 -3.71 -17.45 17.31
N PHE A 280 -2.54 -17.03 17.84
CA PHE A 280 -1.24 -17.46 17.29
C PHE A 280 -1.00 -18.97 17.28
N ARG A 281 -1.71 -19.71 18.11
CA ARG A 281 -1.60 -21.17 18.16
C ARG A 281 -2.54 -21.89 17.20
N SER A 282 -3.63 -21.20 16.79
CA SER A 282 -4.67 -21.77 15.93
C SER A 282 -5.18 -20.69 14.96
N PHE A 283 -4.48 -20.49 13.87
CA PHE A 283 -4.91 -19.67 12.76
C PHE A 283 -4.62 -20.37 11.44
N ARG A 284 -5.34 -19.98 10.41
CA ARG A 284 -5.10 -20.47 9.05
C ARG A 284 -4.76 -19.32 8.11
N TRP A 285 -3.99 -19.62 7.09
CA TRP A 285 -3.72 -18.68 6.01
C TRP A 285 -4.84 -18.74 4.98
N GLN A 286 -5.46 -17.60 4.71
CA GLN A 286 -6.45 -17.46 3.65
C GLN A 286 -5.79 -16.86 2.42
N PRO A 287 -5.79 -17.59 1.27
CA PRO A 287 -5.25 -17.08 0.02
C PRO A 287 -6.22 -16.10 -0.65
N HIS A 288 -5.65 -15.06 -1.29
CA HIS A 288 -6.34 -14.05 -2.07
C HIS A 288 -5.65 -13.83 -3.39
N CYS A 289 -6.36 -13.31 -4.40
CA CYS A 289 -5.80 -12.96 -5.69
C CYS A 289 -5.03 -14.15 -6.31
N ARG A 290 -5.66 -15.32 -6.34
CA ARG A 290 -5.05 -16.58 -6.83
C ARG A 290 -3.75 -16.93 -6.10
N ALA A 291 -3.77 -16.81 -4.77
CA ALA A 291 -2.66 -17.06 -3.85
C ALA A 291 -1.47 -16.08 -3.96
N LEU A 292 -1.62 -14.96 -4.66
CA LEU A 292 -0.62 -13.89 -4.69
C LEU A 292 -0.44 -13.26 -3.29
N TYR A 293 -1.52 -13.17 -2.52
CA TYR A 293 -1.52 -12.68 -1.14
C TYR A 293 -2.13 -13.71 -0.19
N GLN A 294 -1.68 -13.71 1.05
CA GLN A 294 -2.23 -14.55 2.09
C GLN A 294 -2.37 -13.75 3.39
N THR A 295 -3.54 -13.84 4.03
CA THR A 295 -3.80 -13.19 5.32
C THR A 295 -4.14 -14.23 6.38
N PRO A 296 -3.73 -14.01 7.66
CA PRO A 296 -4.11 -14.90 8.75
C PRO A 296 -5.57 -14.64 9.12
N VAL A 297 -6.33 -15.71 9.31
CA VAL A 297 -7.71 -15.68 9.80
C VAL A 297 -7.88 -16.68 10.91
N ALA A 298 -8.87 -16.47 11.78
CA ALA A 298 -9.21 -17.43 12.82
C ALA A 298 -9.52 -18.79 12.20
N ALA A 299 -8.99 -19.86 12.81
CA ALA A 299 -9.22 -21.24 12.39
C ALA A 299 -10.61 -21.70 12.81
#